data_87d9dac3b90038e552fa479f386eb387
#
_entry.id   87d9dac3b90038e552fa479f386eb387
#
_cell.length_a   1.000
_cell.length_b   1.000
_cell.length_c   1.000
_cell.angle_alpha   90.00
_cell.angle_beta   90.00
_cell.angle_gamma   90.00
#
_symmetry.space_group_name_H-M   'P 1'
#
loop_
_entity.id
_entity.type
_entity.pdbx_description
1 polymer ?
#
loop_
_entity_poly.entity_id
_entity_poly.type
_entity_poly.pdbx_seq_one_letter_code
_entity_poly.pdbx_strand_id
1 'polypeptide(L)'
;MKADPRVHWFDVDVSDPEAVRARINDWTEERTRGRIRNLLSPRSIDQMTRLVSTSALHFQAEWRRPFRKEKTAPRPFTRADGTEIPASMMQSWMKARFARGEEGRMLELEYVNGYVFHALLPDAPSGLERLEAQLTPATLNRWTDSLESCEVDVWLPKFQREAEYDLASELSALGMARAFDPARADFSGIGRSSDGQPLYLSKAVHKTFIDVNELETEAAAATAMLTVTMAMPKARPRLEEFHADHPFLYMIRNGTNGTILFTGRMTGR
;
A
#
# COMPACT_ATOMS: atom_id res chain seq x y z
N MET A 1 -23.62 -20.21 6.23
CA MET A 1 -22.85 -19.04 5.71
C MET A 1 -21.78 -19.61 4.77
N LYS A 2 -21.73 -19.23 3.48
CA LYS A 2 -20.61 -19.66 2.64
C LYS A 2 -19.36 -18.94 3.15
N ALA A 3 -18.33 -19.70 3.55
CA ALA A 3 -17.08 -19.12 3.98
C ALA A 3 -16.45 -18.35 2.81
N ASP A 4 -16.00 -17.13 3.05
CA ASP A 4 -15.22 -16.36 2.08
C ASP A 4 -13.92 -17.16 1.81
N PRO A 5 -13.60 -17.51 0.56
CA PRO A 5 -12.41 -18.32 0.25
C PRO A 5 -11.08 -17.62 0.61
N ARG A 6 -11.13 -16.32 0.94
CA ARG A 6 -9.98 -15.53 1.41
C ARG A 6 -9.80 -15.62 2.92
N VAL A 7 -10.77 -16.17 3.67
CA VAL A 7 -10.70 -16.34 5.12
C VAL A 7 -10.39 -17.79 5.43
N HIS A 8 -9.29 -18.03 6.12
CA HIS A 8 -8.88 -19.33 6.59
C HIS A 8 -9.02 -19.41 8.11
N TRP A 9 -9.63 -20.49 8.59
CA TRP A 9 -9.84 -20.77 10.00
C TRP A 9 -8.92 -21.88 10.43
N PHE A 10 -8.28 -21.68 11.57
CA PHE A 10 -7.44 -22.69 12.19
C PHE A 10 -7.91 -22.93 13.62
N ASP A 11 -8.26 -24.17 13.92
CA ASP A 11 -8.38 -24.63 15.31
C ASP A 11 -6.97 -24.96 15.81
N VAL A 12 -6.60 -24.39 16.94
CA VAL A 12 -5.27 -24.49 17.50
C VAL A 12 -5.31 -24.79 18.99
N ASP A 13 -4.37 -25.58 19.47
CA ASP A 13 -4.19 -25.85 20.89
C ASP A 13 -3.22 -24.84 21.49
N VAL A 14 -3.71 -23.93 22.31
CA VAL A 14 -2.92 -22.91 22.98
C VAL A 14 -2.11 -23.41 24.17
N SER A 15 -2.11 -24.72 24.45
CA SER A 15 -1.19 -25.32 25.43
C SER A 15 0.29 -25.17 25.00
N ASP A 16 0.55 -25.06 23.68
CA ASP A 16 1.85 -24.69 23.10
C ASP A 16 1.71 -23.41 22.27
N PRO A 17 1.75 -22.23 22.90
CA PRO A 17 1.57 -20.95 22.22
C PRO A 17 2.60 -20.67 21.12
N GLU A 18 3.86 -21.16 21.30
CA GLU A 18 4.90 -20.93 20.31
C GLU A 18 4.71 -21.79 19.05
N ALA A 19 4.23 -23.02 19.19
CA ALA A 19 3.85 -23.84 18.03
C ALA A 19 2.70 -23.22 17.25
N VAL A 20 1.69 -22.64 17.94
CA VAL A 20 0.59 -21.90 17.30
C VAL A 20 1.12 -20.69 16.55
N ARG A 21 1.97 -19.89 17.19
CA ARG A 21 2.59 -18.71 16.57
C ARG A 21 3.40 -19.09 15.32
N ALA A 22 4.24 -20.11 15.42
CA ALA A 22 5.03 -20.61 14.30
C ALA A 22 4.15 -21.02 13.12
N ARG A 23 3.10 -21.81 13.38
CA ARG A 23 2.14 -22.25 12.34
C ARG A 23 1.47 -21.08 11.61
N ILE A 24 1.08 -20.03 12.34
CA ILE A 24 0.47 -18.82 11.73
C ILE A 24 1.49 -18.07 10.89
N ASN A 25 2.72 -17.93 11.39
CA ASN A 25 3.81 -17.27 10.68
C ASN A 25 4.18 -18.01 9.39
N ASP A 26 4.36 -19.33 9.45
CA ASP A 26 4.72 -20.17 8.31
C ASP A 26 3.63 -20.11 7.22
N TRP A 27 2.36 -20.21 7.63
CA TRP A 27 1.24 -20.06 6.70
C TRP A 27 1.23 -18.68 6.02
N THR A 28 1.48 -17.61 6.80
CA THR A 28 1.53 -16.24 6.26
C THR A 28 2.70 -16.08 5.29
N GLU A 29 3.88 -16.59 5.64
CA GLU A 29 5.07 -16.53 4.79
C GLU A 29 4.82 -17.25 3.47
N GLU A 30 4.25 -18.46 3.51
CA GLU A 30 3.88 -19.20 2.31
C GLU A 30 2.90 -18.42 1.43
N ARG A 31 1.81 -17.88 2.00
CA ARG A 31 0.77 -17.18 1.28
C ARG A 31 1.22 -15.84 0.70
N THR A 32 2.22 -15.22 1.30
CA THR A 32 2.81 -13.97 0.83
C THR A 32 4.10 -14.17 0.03
N ARG A 33 4.40 -15.40 -0.38
CA ARG A 33 5.60 -15.77 -1.14
C ARG A 33 6.90 -15.30 -0.47
N GLY A 34 6.97 -15.46 0.84
CA GLY A 34 8.13 -15.06 1.67
C GLY A 34 8.26 -13.55 1.89
N ARG A 35 7.28 -12.74 1.46
CA ARG A 35 7.34 -11.27 1.59
C ARG A 35 6.98 -10.78 2.98
N ILE A 36 6.04 -11.46 3.66
CA ILE A 36 5.67 -11.14 5.03
C ILE A 36 6.10 -12.30 5.93
N ARG A 37 7.09 -12.03 6.75
CA ARG A 37 7.64 -12.95 7.72
C ARG A 37 7.33 -12.48 9.13
N ASN A 38 7.25 -13.44 10.07
CA ASN A 38 7.03 -13.12 11.49
C ASN A 38 5.83 -12.16 11.69
N LEU A 39 4.66 -12.54 11.14
CA LEU A 39 3.43 -11.78 11.33
C LEU A 39 3.11 -11.60 12.81
N LEU A 40 3.32 -12.66 13.58
CA LEU A 40 3.19 -12.66 15.03
C LEU A 40 4.57 -12.66 15.67
N SER A 41 4.87 -11.63 16.45
CA SER A 41 6.10 -11.49 17.21
C SER A 41 6.17 -12.53 18.34
N PRO A 42 7.38 -12.87 18.88
CA PRO A 42 7.51 -13.78 20.01
C PRO A 42 6.64 -13.35 21.20
N ARG A 43 6.04 -14.33 21.88
CA ARG A 43 5.14 -14.13 23.04
C ARG A 43 3.85 -13.36 22.71
N SER A 44 3.48 -13.23 21.45
CA SER A 44 2.21 -12.58 21.07
C SER A 44 0.98 -13.45 21.30
N ILE A 45 1.17 -14.76 21.51
CA ILE A 45 0.16 -15.73 21.88
C ILE A 45 0.52 -16.31 23.27
N ASP A 46 -0.48 -16.52 24.09
CA ASP A 46 -0.39 -17.14 25.40
C ASP A 46 -1.56 -18.12 25.64
N GLN A 47 -1.58 -18.78 26.78
CA GLN A 47 -2.62 -19.75 27.16
C GLN A 47 -4.00 -19.10 27.39
N MET A 48 -4.05 -17.78 27.59
CA MET A 48 -5.30 -17.02 27.74
C MET A 48 -5.86 -16.55 26.41
N THR A 49 -5.11 -16.70 25.33
CA THR A 49 -5.53 -16.34 23.97
C THR A 49 -6.71 -17.20 23.54
N ARG A 50 -7.78 -16.58 23.01
CA ARG A 50 -9.01 -17.26 22.60
C ARG A 50 -9.24 -17.17 21.10
N LEU A 51 -9.13 -16.00 20.52
CA LEU A 51 -9.30 -15.77 19.09
C LEU A 51 -8.26 -14.73 18.63
N VAL A 52 -7.55 -15.04 17.56
CA VAL A 52 -6.60 -14.12 16.92
C VAL A 52 -7.06 -13.88 15.49
N SER A 53 -7.23 -12.62 15.13
CA SER A 53 -7.43 -12.21 13.76
C SER A 53 -6.11 -11.74 13.17
N THR A 54 -5.71 -12.34 12.07
CA THR A 54 -4.50 -11.92 11.35
C THR A 54 -4.85 -11.50 9.92
N SER A 55 -4.26 -10.43 9.46
CA SER A 55 -4.36 -9.95 8.09
C SER A 55 -2.98 -9.63 7.55
N ALA A 56 -2.64 -10.23 6.43
CA ALA A 56 -1.39 -9.98 5.73
C ALA A 56 -1.68 -9.52 4.31
N LEU A 57 -1.20 -8.35 3.94
CA LEU A 57 -1.43 -7.78 2.61
C LEU A 57 -0.10 -7.46 1.94
N HIS A 58 0.15 -8.13 0.83
CA HIS A 58 1.30 -7.90 -0.03
C HIS A 58 0.83 -7.37 -1.38
N PHE A 59 1.45 -6.29 -1.84
CA PHE A 59 1.20 -5.75 -3.17
C PHE A 59 2.47 -5.75 -4.00
N GLN A 60 2.38 -6.39 -5.14
CA GLN A 60 3.38 -6.36 -6.21
C GLN A 60 2.62 -6.42 -7.54
N ALA A 61 2.88 -5.46 -8.42
CA ALA A 61 2.24 -5.39 -9.72
C ALA A 61 3.17 -4.72 -10.73
N GLU A 62 2.99 -5.06 -11.99
CA GLU A 62 3.73 -4.50 -13.11
C GLU A 62 3.08 -3.18 -13.54
N TRP A 63 3.90 -2.16 -13.79
CA TRP A 63 3.43 -0.92 -14.39
C TRP A 63 2.94 -1.15 -15.82
N ARG A 64 1.85 -0.56 -16.19
CA ARG A 64 1.40 -0.56 -17.59
C ARG A 64 2.43 0.12 -18.51
N ARG A 65 3.17 1.07 -17.97
CA ARG A 65 4.33 1.73 -18.57
C ARG A 65 5.49 1.66 -17.60
N PRO A 66 6.37 0.64 -17.74
CA PRO A 66 7.44 0.39 -16.80
C PRO A 66 8.54 1.47 -16.87
N PHE A 67 9.24 1.63 -15.76
CA PHE A 67 10.47 2.41 -15.71
C PHE A 67 11.63 1.55 -16.21
N ARG A 68 12.56 2.14 -16.94
CA ARG A 68 13.78 1.45 -17.38
C ARG A 68 14.82 1.46 -16.28
N LYS A 69 15.37 0.31 -15.91
CA LYS A 69 16.39 0.17 -14.87
C LYS A 69 17.61 1.04 -15.11
N GLU A 70 18.01 1.20 -16.38
CA GLU A 70 19.17 2.00 -16.79
C GLU A 70 18.96 3.51 -16.55
N LYS A 71 17.71 3.94 -16.34
CA LYS A 71 17.36 5.32 -16.00
C LYS A 71 17.13 5.54 -14.52
N THR A 72 17.24 4.50 -13.71
CA THR A 72 17.23 4.63 -12.25
C THR A 72 18.62 5.04 -11.78
N ALA A 73 18.69 6.19 -11.09
CA ALA A 73 19.96 6.72 -10.59
C ALA A 73 19.77 7.33 -9.19
N PRO A 74 20.84 7.35 -8.37
CA PRO A 74 20.83 8.09 -7.13
C PRO A 74 20.61 9.58 -7.39
N ARG A 75 19.64 10.19 -6.72
CA ARG A 75 19.37 11.64 -6.76
C ARG A 75 19.03 12.14 -5.36
N PRO A 76 19.23 13.44 -5.08
CA PRO A 76 18.82 14.01 -3.80
C PRO A 76 17.33 13.82 -3.55
N PHE A 77 17.00 13.47 -2.31
CA PHE A 77 15.65 13.53 -1.75
C PHE A 77 15.71 14.45 -0.52
N THR A 78 14.97 15.55 -0.57
CA THR A 78 14.95 16.57 0.48
C THR A 78 13.89 16.22 1.51
N ARG A 79 14.29 15.91 2.74
CA ARG A 79 13.36 15.65 3.85
C ARG A 79 12.61 16.91 4.30
N ALA A 80 11.59 16.73 5.12
CA ALA A 80 10.81 17.85 5.68
C ALA A 80 11.64 18.84 6.52
N ASP A 81 12.74 18.38 7.10
CA ASP A 81 13.70 19.20 7.87
C ASP A 81 14.76 19.90 6.99
N GLY A 82 14.67 19.74 5.67
CA GLY A 82 15.60 20.29 4.70
C GLY A 82 16.87 19.47 4.49
N THR A 83 17.05 18.35 5.18
CA THR A 83 18.22 17.48 4.95
C THR A 83 18.06 16.69 3.65
N GLU A 84 19.14 16.56 2.90
CA GLU A 84 19.18 15.77 1.68
C GLU A 84 19.76 14.37 1.92
N ILE A 85 19.13 13.36 1.34
CA ILE A 85 19.64 11.99 1.31
C ILE A 85 19.62 11.46 -0.12
N PRO A 86 20.53 10.54 -0.48
CA PRO A 86 20.43 9.87 -1.78
C PRO A 86 19.23 8.91 -1.81
N ALA A 87 18.41 9.02 -2.85
CA ALA A 87 17.34 8.07 -3.14
C ALA A 87 17.51 7.50 -4.55
N SER A 88 17.22 6.20 -4.73
CA SER A 88 17.20 5.59 -6.06
C SER A 88 15.97 6.07 -6.81
N MET A 89 16.13 7.08 -7.66
CA MET A 89 15.05 7.67 -8.45
C MET A 89 14.89 6.96 -9.78
N MET A 90 13.74 6.36 -10.01
CA MET A 90 13.28 5.87 -11.30
C MET A 90 12.85 7.06 -12.14
N GLN A 91 13.31 7.16 -13.38
CA GLN A 91 12.93 8.24 -14.29
C GLN A 91 12.30 7.70 -15.56
N SER A 92 11.20 8.33 -15.99
CA SER A 92 10.61 8.06 -17.30
C SER A 92 9.80 9.24 -17.81
N TRP A 93 9.92 9.49 -19.11
CA TRP A 93 8.99 10.32 -19.86
C TRP A 93 7.85 9.45 -20.32
N MET A 94 6.65 9.74 -19.86
CA MET A 94 5.51 8.91 -20.19
C MET A 94 4.21 9.69 -20.24
N LYS A 95 3.26 9.17 -21.00
CA LYS A 95 1.89 9.63 -20.93
C LYS A 95 1.26 9.10 -19.64
N ALA A 96 0.84 10.00 -18.75
CA ALA A 96 0.23 9.69 -17.47
C ALA A 96 -0.98 10.60 -17.22
N ARG A 97 -1.73 10.36 -16.17
CA ARG A 97 -2.75 11.32 -15.72
C ARG A 97 -2.16 12.17 -14.61
N PHE A 98 -2.32 13.47 -14.75
CA PHE A 98 -1.71 14.47 -13.88
C PHE A 98 -2.72 15.59 -13.55
N ALA A 99 -2.65 16.09 -12.33
CA ALA A 99 -3.39 17.25 -11.88
C ALA A 99 -2.51 18.18 -11.04
N ARG A 100 -2.76 19.48 -11.15
CA ARG A 100 -2.16 20.51 -10.29
C ARG A 100 -3.28 21.18 -9.48
N GLY A 101 -3.09 21.22 -8.17
CA GLY A 101 -3.99 21.89 -7.23
C GLY A 101 -3.29 23.06 -6.54
N GLU A 102 -3.97 23.66 -5.57
CA GLU A 102 -3.44 24.79 -4.79
C GLU A 102 -2.31 24.40 -3.85
N GLU A 103 -2.25 23.14 -3.44
CA GLU A 103 -1.34 22.64 -2.39
C GLU A 103 -0.29 21.65 -2.92
N GLY A 104 -0.26 21.41 -4.24
CA GLY A 104 0.66 20.45 -4.83
C GLY A 104 0.17 19.82 -6.13
N ARG A 105 0.66 18.63 -6.40
CA ARG A 105 0.45 17.91 -7.66
C ARG A 105 0.03 16.48 -7.39
N MET A 106 -0.84 15.92 -8.24
CA MET A 106 -1.22 14.52 -8.22
C MET A 106 -0.80 13.85 -9.52
N LEU A 107 -0.16 12.71 -9.40
CA LEU A 107 0.18 11.81 -10.50
C LEU A 107 -0.60 10.50 -10.34
N GLU A 108 -1.15 9.99 -11.45
CA GLU A 108 -1.70 8.64 -11.52
C GLU A 108 -0.89 7.80 -12.51
N LEU A 109 -0.40 6.67 -12.03
CA LEU A 109 0.28 5.64 -12.82
C LEU A 109 -0.54 4.35 -12.78
N GLU A 110 -0.75 3.74 -13.94
CA GLU A 110 -1.53 2.51 -14.05
C GLU A 110 -0.67 1.26 -13.91
N TYR A 111 -1.20 0.26 -13.20
CA TYR A 111 -0.70 -1.11 -13.23
C TYR A 111 -1.45 -1.96 -14.27
N VAL A 112 -0.81 -3.04 -14.74
CA VAL A 112 -1.39 -3.95 -15.74
C VAL A 112 -2.67 -4.62 -15.24
N ASN A 113 -2.75 -4.90 -13.94
CA ASN A 113 -3.88 -5.59 -13.30
C ASN A 113 -5.10 -4.70 -12.94
N GLY A 114 -5.13 -3.46 -13.47
CA GLY A 114 -6.27 -2.55 -13.26
C GLY A 114 -6.24 -1.76 -11.94
N TYR A 115 -5.18 -1.87 -11.16
CA TYR A 115 -4.92 -0.96 -10.05
C TYR A 115 -4.22 0.30 -10.54
N VAL A 116 -4.29 1.35 -9.74
CA VAL A 116 -3.61 2.63 -9.99
C VAL A 116 -2.82 3.06 -8.77
N PHE A 117 -1.66 3.62 -9.02
CA PHE A 117 -0.82 4.29 -8.04
C PHE A 117 -1.06 5.78 -8.14
N HIS A 118 -1.48 6.40 -7.06
CA HIS A 118 -1.55 7.84 -6.93
C HIS A 118 -0.40 8.32 -6.06
N ALA A 119 0.32 9.34 -6.52
CA ALA A 119 1.25 10.12 -5.72
C ALA A 119 0.72 11.55 -5.60
N LEU A 120 0.62 12.04 -4.35
CA LEU A 120 0.29 13.44 -4.03
C LEU A 120 1.53 14.09 -3.47
N LEU A 121 2.10 15.01 -4.23
CA LEU A 121 3.33 15.72 -3.92
C LEU A 121 2.99 17.16 -3.56
N PRO A 122 3.25 17.62 -2.33
CA PRO A 122 3.09 19.02 -1.96
C PRO A 122 4.08 19.91 -2.72
N ASP A 123 3.85 21.21 -2.79
CA ASP A 123 4.77 22.13 -3.48
C ASP A 123 6.07 22.39 -2.69
N ALA A 124 6.10 22.07 -1.40
CA ALA A 124 7.26 22.25 -0.54
C ALA A 124 7.57 20.98 0.27
N PRO A 125 8.84 20.71 0.60
CA PRO A 125 9.24 19.53 1.37
C PRO A 125 8.54 19.40 2.74
N SER A 126 8.21 20.49 3.40
CA SER A 126 7.47 20.52 4.67
C SER A 126 5.95 20.51 4.52
N GLY A 127 5.42 20.46 3.28
CA GLY A 127 3.99 20.63 3.01
C GLY A 127 3.12 19.39 3.23
N LEU A 128 3.72 18.22 3.49
CA LEU A 128 3.00 16.94 3.55
C LEU A 128 1.90 16.92 4.62
N GLU A 129 2.17 17.40 5.83
CA GLU A 129 1.19 17.39 6.93
C GLU A 129 -0.02 18.27 6.61
N ARG A 130 0.20 19.42 5.94
CA ARG A 130 -0.89 20.31 5.52
C ARG A 130 -1.74 19.67 4.44
N LEU A 131 -1.12 19.02 3.47
CA LEU A 131 -1.82 18.29 2.41
C LEU A 131 -2.66 17.16 3.01
N GLU A 132 -2.13 16.42 3.96
CA GLU A 132 -2.86 15.34 4.66
C GLU A 132 -4.05 15.86 5.47
N ALA A 133 -3.88 16.96 6.21
CA ALA A 133 -4.95 17.54 7.00
C ALA A 133 -6.17 17.97 6.14
N GLN A 134 -5.94 18.25 4.87
CA GLN A 134 -6.98 18.62 3.91
C GLN A 134 -7.53 17.42 3.13
N LEU A 135 -6.92 16.23 3.26
CA LEU A 135 -7.30 15.05 2.50
C LEU A 135 -8.55 14.40 3.09
N THR A 136 -9.69 14.77 2.57
CA THR A 136 -10.99 14.15 2.84
C THR A 136 -11.43 13.32 1.63
N PRO A 137 -12.46 12.45 1.75
CA PRO A 137 -13.02 11.77 0.57
C PRO A 137 -13.45 12.74 -0.53
N ALA A 138 -14.02 13.90 -0.17
CA ALA A 138 -14.45 14.91 -1.13
C ALA A 138 -13.26 15.58 -1.84
N THR A 139 -12.19 15.90 -1.11
CA THR A 139 -10.98 16.48 -1.73
C THR A 139 -10.24 15.47 -2.58
N LEU A 140 -10.18 14.20 -2.15
CA LEU A 140 -9.59 13.13 -2.95
C LEU A 140 -10.36 12.93 -4.28
N ASN A 141 -11.70 12.95 -4.24
CA ASN A 141 -12.51 12.85 -5.45
C ASN A 141 -12.25 14.05 -6.38
N ARG A 142 -12.19 15.29 -5.85
CA ARG A 142 -11.83 16.46 -6.68
C ARG A 142 -10.48 16.30 -7.36
N TRP A 143 -9.47 15.77 -6.64
CA TRP A 143 -8.15 15.48 -7.22
C TRP A 143 -8.26 14.46 -8.36
N THR A 144 -8.95 13.33 -8.13
CA THR A 144 -9.09 12.29 -9.15
C THR A 144 -9.89 12.73 -10.36
N ASP A 145 -10.91 13.57 -10.17
CA ASP A 145 -11.76 14.12 -11.25
C ASP A 145 -10.99 15.15 -12.10
N SER A 146 -10.03 15.85 -11.49
CA SER A 146 -9.19 16.86 -12.20
C SER A 146 -7.99 16.26 -12.95
N LEU A 147 -7.76 14.95 -12.85
CA LEU A 147 -6.66 14.29 -13.55
C LEU A 147 -6.86 14.31 -15.07
N GLU A 148 -5.93 14.92 -15.78
CA GLU A 148 -5.90 15.00 -17.24
C GLU A 148 -4.73 14.19 -17.81
N SER A 149 -4.93 13.59 -18.99
CA SER A 149 -3.88 12.82 -19.66
C SER A 149 -2.91 13.77 -20.39
N CYS A 150 -1.64 13.76 -19.98
CA CYS A 150 -0.58 14.58 -20.60
C CYS A 150 0.76 13.82 -20.63
N GLU A 151 1.76 14.40 -21.28
CA GLU A 151 3.14 13.91 -21.19
C GLU A 151 3.75 14.45 -19.89
N VAL A 152 4.35 13.55 -19.09
CA VAL A 152 4.94 13.87 -17.79
C VAL A 152 6.37 13.35 -17.72
N ASP A 153 7.31 14.20 -17.30
CA ASP A 153 8.63 13.75 -16.81
C ASP A 153 8.44 13.30 -15.36
N VAL A 154 8.47 12.00 -15.15
CA VAL A 154 8.22 11.37 -13.84
C VAL A 154 9.54 10.98 -13.20
N TRP A 155 9.79 11.48 -11.98
CA TRP A 155 10.80 10.97 -11.07
C TRP A 155 10.11 10.41 -9.84
N LEU A 156 10.28 9.11 -9.60
CA LEU A 156 9.65 8.41 -8.49
C LEU A 156 10.70 7.59 -7.75
N PRO A 157 10.88 7.75 -6.44
CA PRO A 157 11.83 6.93 -5.71
C PRO A 157 11.40 5.47 -5.69
N LYS A 158 12.36 4.58 -5.84
CA LYS A 158 12.20 3.16 -5.58
C LYS A 158 12.20 2.92 -4.07
N PHE A 159 11.22 2.20 -3.56
CA PHE A 159 11.14 1.90 -2.14
C PHE A 159 10.39 0.61 -1.83
N GLN A 160 10.74 0.03 -0.69
CA GLN A 160 9.97 -1.04 -0.05
C GLN A 160 9.51 -0.53 1.32
N ARG A 161 8.29 -0.90 1.71
CA ARG A 161 7.75 -0.59 3.03
C ARG A 161 7.06 -1.80 3.61
N GLU A 162 7.42 -2.08 4.84
CA GLU A 162 6.74 -3.02 5.70
C GLU A 162 6.15 -2.26 6.88
N ALA A 163 4.91 -2.57 7.23
CA ALA A 163 4.25 -1.98 8.39
C ALA A 163 3.44 -3.05 9.12
N GLU A 164 3.47 -3.01 10.44
CA GLU A 164 2.75 -3.90 11.34
C GLU A 164 1.91 -3.08 12.31
N TYR A 165 0.67 -3.50 12.48
CA TYR A 165 -0.31 -2.81 13.34
C TYR A 165 -1.00 -3.84 14.24
N ASP A 166 -1.10 -3.53 15.55
CA ASP A 166 -2.11 -4.11 16.41
C ASP A 166 -3.36 -3.23 16.31
N LEU A 167 -4.41 -3.76 15.72
CA LEU A 167 -5.62 -3.01 15.40
C LEU A 167 -6.67 -3.02 16.52
N ALA A 168 -6.37 -3.56 17.72
CA ALA A 168 -7.35 -3.73 18.78
C ALA A 168 -7.95 -2.40 19.24
N SER A 169 -7.12 -1.36 19.40
CA SER A 169 -7.56 -0.02 19.77
C SER A 169 -8.38 0.66 18.69
N GLU A 170 -7.90 0.61 17.45
CA GLU A 170 -8.52 1.24 16.29
C GLU A 170 -9.88 0.62 15.97
N LEU A 171 -9.98 -0.71 15.97
CA LEU A 171 -11.23 -1.43 15.75
C LEU A 171 -12.23 -1.17 16.90
N SER A 172 -11.73 -1.07 18.14
CA SER A 172 -12.56 -0.71 19.28
C SER A 172 -13.14 0.70 19.13
N ALA A 173 -12.33 1.68 18.72
CA ALA A 173 -12.76 3.05 18.46
C ALA A 173 -13.78 3.15 17.31
N LEU A 174 -13.67 2.25 16.32
CA LEU A 174 -14.61 2.11 15.20
C LEU A 174 -15.90 1.35 15.56
N GLY A 175 -16.12 1.02 16.85
CA GLY A 175 -17.35 0.40 17.34
C GLY A 175 -17.26 -1.10 17.63
N MET A 176 -16.10 -1.74 17.45
CA MET A 176 -15.90 -3.16 17.74
C MET A 176 -15.42 -3.46 19.16
N ALA A 177 -15.50 -2.51 20.11
CA ALA A 177 -15.01 -2.67 21.48
C ALA A 177 -15.57 -3.94 22.17
N ARG A 178 -16.82 -4.31 21.89
CA ARG A 178 -17.45 -5.52 22.42
C ARG A 178 -16.72 -6.80 22.01
N ALA A 179 -16.14 -6.86 20.83
CA ALA A 179 -15.44 -8.05 20.32
C ALA A 179 -14.18 -8.38 21.12
N PHE A 180 -13.56 -7.38 21.73
CA PHE A 180 -12.34 -7.51 22.53
C PHE A 180 -12.61 -7.68 24.04
N ASP A 181 -13.85 -7.58 24.47
CA ASP A 181 -14.25 -7.70 25.89
C ASP A 181 -14.57 -9.16 26.23
N PRO A 182 -13.77 -9.84 27.09
CA PRO A 182 -13.99 -11.24 27.44
C PRO A 182 -15.39 -11.53 28.07
N ALA A 183 -15.97 -10.52 28.73
CA ALA A 183 -17.27 -10.66 29.41
C ALA A 183 -18.45 -10.39 28.47
N ARG A 184 -18.24 -9.69 27.36
CA ARG A 184 -19.33 -9.16 26.51
C ARG A 184 -19.25 -9.64 25.05
N ALA A 185 -18.13 -10.22 24.63
CA ALA A 185 -17.98 -10.76 23.29
C ALA A 185 -18.96 -11.92 23.06
N ASP A 186 -19.50 -11.99 21.85
CA ASP A 186 -20.37 -13.08 21.43
C ASP A 186 -19.92 -13.59 20.04
N PHE A 187 -19.11 -14.63 20.08
CA PHE A 187 -18.66 -15.39 18.93
C PHE A 187 -19.25 -16.81 18.90
N SER A 188 -20.41 -17.00 19.56
CA SER A 188 -21.08 -18.32 19.63
C SER A 188 -21.40 -18.90 18.25
N GLY A 189 -21.57 -18.04 17.23
CA GLY A 189 -21.75 -18.47 15.84
C GLY A 189 -20.48 -19.07 15.18
N ILE A 190 -19.28 -18.87 15.77
CA ILE A 190 -18.02 -19.48 15.34
C ILE A 190 -17.77 -20.75 16.15
N GLY A 191 -17.97 -20.71 17.48
CA GLY A 191 -17.74 -21.83 18.38
C GLY A 191 -17.45 -21.39 19.81
N ARG A 192 -16.80 -22.31 20.53
CA ARG A 192 -16.28 -22.10 21.88
C ARG A 192 -14.86 -22.63 21.96
N SER A 193 -14.12 -22.18 22.94
CA SER A 193 -12.81 -22.73 23.29
C SER A 193 -12.96 -24.20 23.73
N SER A 194 -11.88 -24.98 23.66
CA SER A 194 -11.83 -26.39 24.09
C SER A 194 -12.23 -26.61 25.56
N ASP A 195 -12.03 -25.59 26.42
CA ASP A 195 -12.46 -25.56 27.81
C ASP A 195 -13.92 -25.07 28.00
N GLY A 196 -14.65 -24.87 26.88
CA GLY A 196 -16.06 -24.42 26.88
C GLY A 196 -16.25 -22.92 27.13
N GLN A 197 -15.16 -22.15 27.29
CA GLN A 197 -15.25 -20.71 27.52
C GLN A 197 -15.68 -19.95 26.28
N PRO A 198 -16.34 -18.79 26.43
CA PRO A 198 -16.65 -17.90 25.31
C PRO A 198 -15.39 -17.44 24.59
N LEU A 199 -15.50 -17.32 23.25
CA LEU A 199 -14.45 -16.69 22.45
C LEU A 199 -14.55 -15.17 22.53
N TYR A 200 -13.42 -14.52 22.61
CA TYR A 200 -13.26 -13.09 22.41
C TYR A 200 -12.00 -12.82 21.59
N LEU A 201 -11.97 -11.71 20.87
CA LEU A 201 -10.83 -11.33 20.03
C LEU A 201 -9.68 -10.85 20.93
N SER A 202 -8.69 -11.73 21.14
CA SER A 202 -7.54 -11.43 21.99
C SER A 202 -6.53 -10.53 21.27
N LYS A 203 -6.43 -10.66 19.94
CA LYS A 203 -5.55 -9.85 19.08
C LYS A 203 -6.13 -9.67 17.70
N ALA A 204 -5.79 -8.51 17.09
CA ALA A 204 -6.06 -8.22 15.69
C ALA A 204 -4.78 -7.63 15.06
N VAL A 205 -4.01 -8.46 14.36
CA VAL A 205 -2.72 -8.05 13.78
C VAL A 205 -2.86 -7.88 12.28
N HIS A 206 -2.41 -6.73 11.78
CA HIS A 206 -2.33 -6.44 10.36
C HIS A 206 -0.90 -6.11 9.96
N LYS A 207 -0.40 -6.82 8.95
CA LYS A 207 0.93 -6.57 8.42
C LYS A 207 0.88 -6.37 6.92
N THR A 208 1.57 -5.35 6.43
CA THR A 208 1.57 -4.98 5.02
C THR A 208 2.98 -4.96 4.47
N PHE A 209 3.12 -5.31 3.21
CA PHE A 209 4.34 -5.15 2.44
C PHE A 209 4.01 -4.56 1.07
N ILE A 210 4.71 -3.49 0.70
CA ILE A 210 4.64 -2.88 -0.62
C ILE A 210 6.04 -2.76 -1.21
N ASP A 211 6.16 -3.05 -2.50
CA ASP A 211 7.38 -2.89 -3.28
C ASP A 211 7.09 -2.03 -4.51
N VAL A 212 7.60 -0.81 -4.50
CA VAL A 212 7.54 0.14 -5.63
C VAL A 212 8.90 0.16 -6.30
N ASN A 213 8.99 -0.46 -7.45
CA ASN A 213 10.23 -0.61 -8.22
C ASN A 213 9.94 -0.50 -9.73
N GLU A 214 10.95 -0.69 -10.57
CA GLU A 214 10.86 -0.51 -12.01
C GLU A 214 9.96 -1.52 -12.71
N LEU A 215 9.73 -2.69 -12.13
CA LEU A 215 9.11 -3.90 -12.69
C LEU A 215 8.85 -3.84 -14.20
N GLU A 216 9.94 -4.16 -14.93
CA GLU A 216 9.88 -4.51 -16.34
C GLU A 216 9.62 -6.00 -16.45
N THR A 217 8.60 -6.41 -17.19
CA THR A 217 8.58 -7.77 -17.76
C THR A 217 9.67 -7.84 -18.82
N GLU A 218 10.60 -8.77 -18.70
CA GLU A 218 11.63 -9.03 -19.75
C GLU A 218 11.02 -9.20 -21.15
N ALA A 219 9.72 -9.49 -21.25
CA ALA A 219 8.96 -9.62 -22.50
C ALA A 219 8.52 -8.27 -23.11
N ALA A 220 8.47 -7.17 -22.35
CA ALA A 220 8.00 -5.87 -22.86
C ALA A 220 9.11 -5.07 -23.57
N ALA A 221 10.36 -5.41 -23.36
CA ALA A 221 11.50 -4.73 -24.00
C ALA A 221 11.59 -4.95 -25.53
N ALA A 222 10.88 -5.93 -26.08
CA ALA A 222 11.00 -6.30 -27.50
C ALA A 222 9.97 -5.63 -28.44
N THR A 223 8.98 -4.89 -27.94
CA THR A 223 7.84 -4.44 -28.80
C THR A 223 7.72 -2.91 -28.95
N ALA A 224 8.63 -2.13 -28.43
CA ALA A 224 8.67 -0.68 -28.69
C ALA A 224 9.44 -0.34 -30.00
N MET A 225 9.15 -1.01 -31.10
CA MET A 225 9.52 -0.50 -32.41
C MET A 225 8.56 0.62 -32.81
N LEU A 226 9.05 1.84 -32.70
CA LEU A 226 8.44 3.06 -33.14
C LEU A 226 8.04 2.99 -34.61
N THR A 227 6.75 2.86 -34.90
CA THR A 227 6.23 3.30 -36.19
C THR A 227 6.10 4.82 -36.14
N VAL A 228 7.14 5.53 -36.60
CA VAL A 228 7.08 6.98 -36.81
C VAL A 228 6.17 7.22 -38.00
N THR A 229 4.89 7.41 -37.77
CA THR A 229 4.02 8.03 -38.77
C THR A 229 4.28 9.54 -38.70
N MET A 230 4.77 10.10 -39.79
CA MET A 230 4.85 11.55 -39.97
C MET A 230 3.43 12.13 -40.01
N ALA A 231 2.88 12.46 -38.87
CA ALA A 231 1.71 13.30 -38.74
C ALA A 231 2.17 14.71 -38.39
N MET A 232 1.62 15.71 -39.10
CA MET A 232 1.87 17.13 -38.85
C MET A 232 1.72 17.47 -37.36
N PRO A 233 2.51 18.42 -36.83
CA PRO A 233 2.49 18.74 -35.41
C PRO A 233 1.15 19.35 -35.04
N LYS A 234 0.25 18.55 -34.45
CA LYS A 234 -0.75 19.05 -33.51
C LYS A 234 0.02 19.74 -32.38
N ALA A 235 -0.58 20.82 -31.83
CA ALA A 235 -0.02 21.61 -30.74
C ALA A 235 0.88 20.79 -29.82
N ARG A 236 2.08 21.28 -29.48
CA ARG A 236 3.04 20.57 -28.63
C ARG A 236 2.29 20.05 -27.40
N PRO A 237 2.35 18.75 -27.09
CA PRO A 237 1.68 18.22 -25.92
C PRO A 237 2.16 19.00 -24.68
N ARG A 238 1.25 19.35 -23.81
CA ARG A 238 1.58 19.98 -22.52
C ARG A 238 2.50 19.03 -21.78
N LEU A 239 3.70 19.51 -21.49
CA LEU A 239 4.69 18.78 -20.74
C LEU A 239 4.61 19.20 -19.30
N GLU A 240 4.37 18.25 -18.41
CA GLU A 240 4.35 18.45 -16.97
C GLU A 240 5.53 17.75 -16.31
N GLU A 241 5.90 18.20 -15.13
CA GLU A 241 6.96 17.60 -14.32
C GLU A 241 6.39 17.12 -13.00
N PHE A 242 6.67 15.86 -12.67
CA PHE A 242 6.37 15.26 -11.38
C PHE A 242 7.63 14.63 -10.80
N HIS A 243 8.38 15.40 -10.04
CA HIS A 243 9.61 14.96 -9.40
C HIS A 243 9.34 14.74 -7.92
N ALA A 244 9.14 13.48 -7.52
CA ALA A 244 8.90 13.07 -6.13
C ALA A 244 10.22 13.01 -5.35
N ASP A 245 10.89 14.15 -5.26
CA ASP A 245 12.20 14.37 -4.63
C ASP A 245 12.11 14.90 -3.19
N HIS A 246 10.91 14.91 -2.63
CA HIS A 246 10.62 15.30 -1.24
C HIS A 246 9.37 14.56 -0.72
N PRO A 247 9.00 14.69 0.57
CA PRO A 247 7.92 13.92 1.18
C PRO A 247 6.60 14.03 0.43
N PHE A 248 5.99 12.86 0.15
CA PHE A 248 4.72 12.75 -0.55
C PHE A 248 3.85 11.64 0.03
N LEU A 249 2.53 11.75 -0.22
CA LEU A 249 1.58 10.68 0.00
C LEU A 249 1.50 9.78 -1.21
N TYR A 250 1.36 8.47 -0.97
CA TYR A 250 0.97 7.56 -2.03
C TYR A 250 -0.24 6.73 -1.65
N MET A 251 -1.00 6.32 -2.65
CA MET A 251 -2.13 5.39 -2.52
C MET A 251 -2.11 4.39 -3.66
N ILE A 252 -2.48 3.14 -3.35
CA ILE A 252 -2.83 2.16 -4.37
C ILE A 252 -4.33 1.93 -4.30
N ARG A 253 -5.00 2.12 -5.42
CA ARG A 253 -6.45 2.02 -5.52
C ARG A 253 -6.85 1.05 -6.61
N ASN A 254 -8.01 0.44 -6.46
CA ASN A 254 -8.66 -0.23 -7.56
C ASN A 254 -9.15 0.82 -8.57
N GLY A 255 -8.68 0.75 -9.82
CA GLY A 255 -8.99 1.74 -10.84
C GLY A 255 -10.47 1.77 -11.29
N THR A 256 -11.24 0.70 -10.99
CA THR A 256 -12.64 0.59 -11.38
C THR A 256 -13.58 1.18 -10.33
N ASN A 257 -13.39 0.81 -9.06
CA ASN A 257 -14.33 1.17 -7.98
C ASN A 257 -13.75 2.16 -6.95
N GLY A 258 -12.48 2.56 -7.12
CA GLY A 258 -11.81 3.53 -6.27
C GLY A 258 -11.45 3.04 -4.87
N THR A 259 -11.64 1.76 -4.54
CA THR A 259 -11.27 1.21 -3.23
C THR A 259 -9.78 1.38 -3.00
N ILE A 260 -9.41 1.98 -1.87
CA ILE A 260 -8.02 2.14 -1.45
C ILE A 260 -7.57 0.83 -0.81
N LEU A 261 -6.47 0.26 -1.32
CA LEU A 261 -5.82 -0.93 -0.78
C LEU A 261 -4.65 -0.56 0.14
N PHE A 262 -3.88 0.44 -0.27
CA PHE A 262 -2.73 0.95 0.47
C PHE A 262 -2.75 2.46 0.48
N THR A 263 -2.32 3.02 1.58
CA THR A 263 -1.93 4.42 1.69
C THR A 263 -0.68 4.51 2.56
N GLY A 264 0.18 5.46 2.24
CA GLY A 264 1.41 5.64 3.00
C GLY A 264 2.12 6.95 2.67
N ARG A 265 3.11 7.23 3.49
CA ARG A 265 4.01 8.38 3.34
C ARG A 265 5.37 7.91 2.83
N MET A 266 5.92 8.62 1.87
CA MET A 266 7.33 8.51 1.54
C MET A 266 8.05 9.75 2.08
N THR A 267 8.89 9.57 3.08
CA THR A 267 9.53 10.66 3.84
C THR A 267 11.06 10.62 3.82
N GLY A 268 11.63 9.68 3.05
CA GLY A 268 13.08 9.52 2.97
C GLY A 268 13.69 8.77 4.17
N ARG A 269 12.92 7.84 4.78
CA ARG A 269 13.41 6.94 5.85
C ARG A 269 13.49 5.52 5.35
#